data_ce10a369ec7d798e5aebc20f40d9d9b7
#
_entry.id   ce10a369ec7d798e5aebc20f40d9d9b7
#
_cell.length_a   1.000
_cell.length_b   1.000
_cell.length_c   1.000
_cell.angle_alpha   90.00
_cell.angle_beta   90.00
_cell.angle_gamma   90.00
#
_symmetry.space_group_name_H-M   'P 1'
#
loop_
_entity.id
_entity.type
_entity.pdbx_description
1 polymer ?
#
loop_
_entity_poly.entity_id
_entity_poly.type
_entity_poly.pdbx_seq_one_letter_code
_entity_poly.pdbx_strand_id
1 'polypeptide(L)'
;MTGAFKTVRQIRAAVEALPFECEVYSITVNHRAAGAIVTVQRAAGDFASWEWCEVNPGHLYWGHYDMTEAEADADHAERCARLRGVAA
;
A
#
# COMPACT_ATOMS: atom_id res chain seq x y z
N MET A 1 21.46 2.76 -10.49
CA MET A 1 21.22 2.55 -9.78
C MET A 1 20.27 1.86 -9.51
N THR A 2 20.38 1.53 -9.45
CA THR A 2 19.66 0.77 -9.30
C THR A 2 19.00 0.61 -8.23
N GLY A 3 18.34 -0.08 -7.95
CA GLY A 3 17.65 -0.29 -6.76
C GLY A 3 16.91 0.83 -6.16
N ALA A 4 16.70 1.85 -6.90
CA ALA A 4 15.90 2.94 -6.40
C ALA A 4 14.51 2.42 -6.08
N PHE A 5 14.02 2.75 -4.90
CA PHE A 5 12.68 2.36 -4.49
C PHE A 5 11.66 3.04 -5.41
N LYS A 6 10.60 2.33 -5.72
CA LYS A 6 9.58 2.85 -6.63
C LYS A 6 8.90 4.09 -6.04
N THR A 7 8.56 5.01 -6.92
CA THR A 7 7.80 6.21 -6.54
C THR A 7 6.33 5.84 -6.33
N VAL A 8 5.59 6.75 -5.71
CA VAL A 8 4.13 6.60 -5.57
C VAL A 8 3.50 6.33 -6.93
N ARG A 9 3.94 7.04 -7.98
CA ARG A 9 3.41 6.85 -9.34
C ARG A 9 3.63 5.43 -9.84
N GLN A 10 4.82 4.89 -9.63
CA GLN A 10 5.14 3.54 -10.10
C GLN A 10 4.33 2.48 -9.35
N ILE A 11 4.17 2.65 -8.04
CA ILE A 11 3.38 1.73 -7.23
C ILE A 11 1.91 1.81 -7.63
N ARG A 12 1.40 3.04 -7.84
CA ARG A 12 0.02 3.23 -8.30
C ARG A 12 -0.22 2.49 -9.61
N ALA A 13 0.70 2.65 -10.58
CA ALA A 13 0.55 1.98 -11.86
C ALA A 13 0.53 0.46 -11.72
N ALA A 14 1.39 -0.08 -10.84
CA ALA A 14 1.44 -1.52 -10.61
C ALA A 14 0.14 -2.03 -9.96
N VAL A 15 -0.41 -1.27 -9.02
CA VAL A 15 -1.66 -1.63 -8.36
C VAL A 15 -2.83 -1.58 -9.35
N GLU A 16 -2.87 -0.56 -10.20
CA GLU A 16 -3.92 -0.42 -11.19
C GLU A 16 -3.86 -1.51 -12.26
N ALA A 17 -2.72 -2.15 -12.43
CA ALA A 17 -2.55 -3.25 -13.36
C ALA A 17 -2.93 -4.61 -12.78
N LEU A 18 -3.34 -4.68 -11.52
CA LEU A 18 -3.74 -5.94 -10.90
C LEU A 18 -4.97 -6.51 -11.61
N PRO A 19 -5.13 -7.84 -11.59
CA PRO A 19 -6.20 -8.51 -12.33
C PRO A 19 -7.60 -8.40 -11.69
N PHE A 20 -7.80 -7.45 -10.79
CA PHE A 20 -9.12 -7.20 -10.21
C PHE A 20 -9.35 -5.70 -10.15
N GLU A 21 -10.62 -5.32 -10.17
CA GLU A 21 -10.98 -3.90 -10.14
C GLU A 21 -10.71 -3.29 -8.78
N CYS A 22 -10.00 -2.19 -8.76
CA CYS A 22 -9.81 -1.40 -7.56
C CYS A 22 -9.37 0.00 -7.95
N GLU A 23 -9.67 0.95 -7.08
CA GLU A 23 -9.18 2.33 -7.22
C GLU A 23 -8.22 2.61 -6.09
N VAL A 24 -7.07 3.17 -6.42
CA VAL A 24 -6.11 3.57 -5.40
C VAL A 24 -6.70 4.70 -4.58
N TYR A 25 -6.74 4.47 -3.26
CA TYR A 25 -7.24 5.46 -2.32
C TYR A 25 -6.10 6.23 -1.67
N SER A 26 -5.05 5.53 -1.25
CA SER A 26 -3.91 6.17 -0.59
C SER A 26 -2.67 5.29 -0.74
N ILE A 27 -1.52 5.93 -1.01
CA ILE A 27 -0.23 5.24 -1.04
C ILE A 27 0.75 6.10 -0.25
N THR A 28 1.41 5.49 0.72
CA THR A 28 2.49 6.13 1.47
C THR A 28 3.75 5.31 1.32
N VAL A 29 4.80 5.93 0.79
CA VAL A 29 6.08 5.28 0.55
C VAL A 29 7.05 5.64 1.67
N ASN A 30 7.75 4.64 2.18
CA ASN A 30 8.85 4.85 3.12
C ASN A 30 10.13 4.31 2.48
N HIS A 31 10.94 5.23 1.95
CA HIS A 31 12.16 4.85 1.24
C HIS A 31 13.19 4.20 2.14
N ARG A 32 13.22 4.58 3.41
CA ARG A 32 14.19 4.02 4.36
C ARG A 32 13.89 2.56 4.69
N ALA A 33 12.62 2.24 4.76
CA ALA A 33 12.19 0.87 5.04
C ALA A 33 12.06 0.03 3.77
N ALA A 34 12.23 0.65 2.59
CA ALA A 34 12.01 0.02 1.29
C ALA A 34 10.63 -0.63 1.21
N GLY A 35 9.63 0.05 1.74
CA GLY A 35 8.28 -0.43 1.77
C GLY A 35 7.26 0.67 1.56
N ALA A 36 6.03 0.29 1.32
CA ALA A 36 4.93 1.23 1.15
C ALA A 36 3.66 0.62 1.70
N ILE A 37 2.72 1.49 2.05
CA ILE A 37 1.38 1.08 2.46
C ILE A 37 0.43 1.51 1.36
N VAL A 38 -0.37 0.57 0.88
CA VAL A 38 -1.32 0.79 -0.21
C VAL A 38 -2.72 0.51 0.28
N THR A 39 -3.61 1.48 0.13
CA THR A 39 -5.03 1.31 0.43
C THR A 39 -5.82 1.57 -0.83
N VAL A 40 -6.76 0.68 -1.13
CA VAL A 40 -7.62 0.76 -2.32
C VAL A 40 -9.07 0.63 -1.94
N GLN A 41 -9.94 1.10 -2.83
CA GLN A 41 -11.37 0.84 -2.77
C GLN A 41 -11.71 -0.16 -3.86
N ARG A 42 -12.24 -1.34 -3.48
CA ARG A 42 -12.57 -2.39 -4.44
C ARG A 42 -13.99 -2.27 -4.94
N ALA A 43 -14.87 -1.78 -4.08
CA ALA A 43 -16.27 -1.53 -4.43
C ALA A 43 -16.79 -0.45 -3.48
N ALA A 44 -17.99 0.02 -3.71
CA ALA A 44 -18.59 1.03 -2.84
C ALA A 44 -18.59 0.54 -1.39
N GLY A 45 -17.91 1.25 -0.51
CA GLY A 45 -17.86 0.91 0.90
C GLY A 45 -16.96 -0.25 1.26
N ASP A 46 -16.16 -0.76 0.32
CA ASP A 46 -15.27 -1.87 0.58
C ASP A 46 -13.83 -1.47 0.32
N PHE A 47 -13.09 -1.25 1.41
CA PHE A 47 -11.70 -0.84 1.35
C PHE A 47 -10.79 -1.98 1.75
N ALA A 48 -9.59 -2.00 1.17
CA ALA A 48 -8.57 -2.98 1.50
C ALA A 48 -7.23 -2.28 1.58
N SER A 49 -6.32 -2.81 2.39
CA SER A 49 -4.97 -2.27 2.46
C SER A 49 -3.94 -3.38 2.53
N TRP A 50 -2.75 -3.10 2.00
CA TRP A 50 -1.63 -4.04 1.93
C TRP A 50 -0.33 -3.33 2.19
N GLU A 51 0.71 -4.14 2.46
CA GLU A 51 2.09 -3.68 2.40
C GLU A 51 2.70 -4.06 1.07
N TRP A 52 3.42 -3.13 0.48
CA TRP A 52 4.24 -3.35 -0.70
C TRP A 52 5.69 -3.47 -0.26
N CYS A 53 6.40 -4.46 -0.76
CA CYS A 53 7.81 -4.64 -0.45
C CYS A 53 8.63 -4.58 -1.73
N GLU A 54 9.69 -3.79 -1.73
CA GLU A 54 10.53 -3.64 -2.93
C GLU A 54 11.32 -4.89 -3.24
N VAL A 55 11.61 -5.71 -2.22
CA VAL A 55 12.35 -6.96 -2.43
C VAL A 55 11.61 -7.88 -3.38
N ASN A 56 10.27 -7.88 -3.31
CA ASN A 56 9.42 -8.62 -4.24
C ASN A 56 8.43 -7.65 -4.86
N PRO A 57 8.89 -6.84 -5.82
CA PRO A 57 8.05 -5.81 -6.41
C PRO A 57 6.81 -6.43 -7.06
N GLY A 58 5.69 -5.77 -6.85
CA GLY A 58 4.40 -6.25 -7.34
C GLY A 58 3.69 -7.17 -6.36
N HIS A 59 4.33 -7.57 -5.28
CA HIS A 59 3.68 -8.39 -4.27
C HIS A 59 3.08 -7.54 -3.17
N LEU A 60 1.87 -7.87 -2.79
CA LEU A 60 1.13 -7.21 -1.72
C LEU A 60 0.96 -8.20 -0.58
N TYR A 61 1.33 -7.77 0.61
CA TYR A 61 1.36 -8.63 1.79
C TYR A 61 0.41 -8.15 2.87
N TRP A 62 -0.05 -9.09 3.68
CA TRP A 62 -0.82 -8.83 4.90
C TRP A 62 -2.04 -7.96 4.64
N GLY A 63 -2.90 -8.44 3.75
CA GLY A 63 -4.11 -7.71 3.38
C GLY A 63 -5.12 -7.65 4.50
N HIS A 64 -5.73 -6.48 4.65
CA HIS A 64 -6.96 -6.31 5.42
C HIS A 64 -8.04 -5.92 4.43
N TYR A 65 -9.19 -6.57 4.53
CA TYR A 65 -10.27 -6.44 3.55
C TYR A 65 -11.58 -6.06 4.24
N ASP A 66 -12.56 -5.68 3.43
CA ASP A 66 -13.92 -5.41 3.91
C ASP A 66 -13.97 -4.34 4.99
N MET A 67 -13.13 -3.32 4.85
CA MET A 67 -13.09 -2.20 5.78
C MET A 67 -13.97 -1.06 5.29
N THR A 68 -14.54 -0.32 6.24
CA THR A 68 -15.13 0.99 5.93
C THR A 68 -14.00 1.98 5.65
N GLU A 69 -14.36 3.14 5.11
CA GLU A 69 -13.38 4.18 4.85
C GLU A 69 -12.65 4.59 6.13
N ALA A 70 -13.38 4.76 7.23
CA ALA A 70 -12.80 5.15 8.51
C ALA A 70 -11.83 4.08 9.03
N GLU A 71 -12.20 2.81 8.89
CA GLU A 71 -11.32 1.71 9.28
C GLU A 71 -10.08 1.67 8.42
N ALA A 72 -10.23 1.91 7.12
CA ALA A 72 -9.10 1.93 6.20
C ALA A 72 -8.13 3.06 6.52
N ASP A 73 -8.65 4.25 6.84
CA ASP A 73 -7.81 5.38 7.23
C ASP A 73 -6.99 5.05 8.48
N ALA A 74 -7.64 4.45 9.48
CA ALA A 74 -6.97 4.08 10.73
C ALA A 74 -5.93 2.99 10.49
N ASP A 75 -6.26 1.99 9.68
CA ASP A 75 -5.36 0.89 9.35
C ASP A 75 -4.14 1.41 8.59
N HIS A 76 -4.37 2.29 7.62
CA HIS A 76 -3.29 2.89 6.84
C HIS A 76 -2.32 3.66 7.75
N ALA A 77 -2.85 4.49 8.64
CA ALA A 77 -2.04 5.27 9.57
C ALA A 77 -1.24 4.37 10.50
N GLU A 78 -1.84 3.31 11.02
CA GLU A 78 -1.17 2.37 11.90
C GLU A 78 -0.04 1.64 11.19
N ARG A 79 -0.29 1.19 9.96
CA ARG A 79 0.73 0.51 9.14
C ARG A 79 1.88 1.45 8.83
N CYS A 80 1.61 2.71 8.52
CA CYS A 80 2.64 3.70 8.25
C CYS A 80 3.51 3.94 9.49
N ALA A 81 2.90 4.01 10.67
CA ALA A 81 3.64 4.19 11.91
C ALA A 81 4.54 2.99 12.18
N ARG A 82 4.03 1.79 11.95
CA ARG A 82 4.79 0.55 12.14
C ARG A 82 5.97 0.48 11.19
N LEU A 83 5.75 0.87 9.95
CA LEU A 83 6.80 0.88 8.94
C LEU A 83 7.90 1.89 9.28
N ARG A 84 7.53 3.05 9.82
CA ARG A 84 8.50 4.04 10.29
C ARG A 84 9.32 3.50 11.46
N GLY A 85 8.67 2.76 12.35
CA GLY A 85 9.37 2.14 13.48
C GLY A 85 10.41 1.13 13.03
N VAL A 86 10.11 0.36 12.00
CA VAL A 86 11.06 -0.59 11.43
C VAL A 86 12.24 0.13 10.81
N ALA A 87 12.00 1.29 10.20
CA ALA A 87 13.06 2.07 9.55
C ALA A 87 13.92 2.85 10.53
N ALA A 88 13.43 3.09 11.71
CA ALA A 88 14.17 3.83 12.74
C ALA A 88 15.27 2.97 13.40
#